data_087f038ff5b6436996d1b890560b6b9c
#
_entry.id   087f038ff5b6436996d1b890560b6b9c
#
_cell.length_a   1.000
_cell.length_b   1.000
_cell.length_c   1.000
_cell.angle_alpha   90.00
_cell.angle_beta   90.00
_cell.angle_gamma   90.00
#
_symmetry.space_group_name_H-M   'P 1'
#
loop_
_entity.id
_entity.type
_entity.pdbx_description
1 polymer ?
#
loop_
_entity_poly.entity_id
_entity_poly.type
_entity_poly.pdbx_seq_one_letter_code
_entity_poly.pdbx_strand_id
1 'polypeptide(L)'
;MIGRKFFKEYLIPIEKNFFEYSTFDPSNTVKIMAPAQELIILWMRYALKTSLLKFTLKRFKISKDFLKESEWLEDRLYSQQIADAINKLDLIEGTKLLPLYNDFFSTNKGTKETVKLIYGIRRTLKKYKSEYFTGVRYLFVRFNMIFKYILQNKLNKPIPYRRINPSGGTIIAIIGSDGSGKSTVIHSLRKTIERKLDVYIEYLGSGDGKSSLLRAPMQVIKNLKKRNKKTNKTVVSNFSKLSTTKVVWAIVLAFEKKNKLKRIWKAKARGMVVICDRYPQTEVLGINDGPLLFSWVNSDSKLKRKIARWEKGIYEQAKILKPDLIVKLLISPEIAIKRKPEENLDNINQKVKIIEGIKIPANNTIKIDASKPLERVLNDVYFKLSSLL
;
A
#
# COMPACT_ATOMS: atom_id res chain seq x y z
N MET A 1 -4.38 -15.33 -19.65
CA MET A 1 -3.19 -16.20 -19.77
C MET A 1 -2.66 -16.46 -18.37
N ILE A 2 -3.02 -17.58 -17.75
CA ILE A 2 -2.53 -17.96 -16.41
C ILE A 2 -1.14 -18.51 -16.65
N GLY A 3 -0.13 -17.67 -16.46
CA GLY A 3 1.24 -18.00 -16.73
C GLY A 3 1.78 -19.06 -15.78
N ARG A 4 2.75 -19.83 -16.22
CA ARG A 4 3.49 -20.84 -15.47
C ARG A 4 3.76 -20.37 -14.06
N LYS A 5 3.34 -21.15 -13.05
CA LYS A 5 3.40 -20.72 -11.67
C LYS A 5 4.84 -20.72 -11.16
N PHE A 6 5.35 -19.55 -10.81
CA PHE A 6 6.67 -19.37 -10.25
C PHE A 6 6.65 -19.61 -8.74
N PHE A 7 7.39 -20.59 -8.29
CA PHE A 7 7.79 -20.70 -6.89
C PHE A 7 9.24 -20.24 -6.79
N LYS A 8 9.47 -18.95 -6.54
CA LYS A 8 10.81 -18.35 -6.61
C LYS A 8 11.46 -18.60 -7.99
N GLU A 9 12.52 -19.41 -8.02
CA GLU A 9 13.30 -19.81 -9.19
C GLU A 9 12.75 -21.05 -9.93
N TYR A 10 11.61 -21.61 -9.52
CA TYR A 10 11.07 -22.86 -10.07
C TYR A 10 9.88 -22.59 -10.98
N LEU A 11 9.94 -23.14 -12.18
CA LEU A 11 8.89 -23.16 -13.19
C LEU A 11 8.26 -24.56 -13.22
N ILE A 12 7.25 -24.80 -12.40
CA ILE A 12 6.61 -26.10 -12.30
C ILE A 12 5.36 -26.09 -13.17
N PRO A 13 5.26 -26.95 -14.21
CA PRO A 13 4.15 -26.96 -15.16
C PRO A 13 2.94 -27.74 -14.62
N ILE A 14 2.43 -27.34 -13.45
CA ILE A 14 1.31 -28.00 -12.77
C ILE A 14 -0.07 -27.51 -13.20
N GLU A 15 -0.15 -26.56 -14.11
CA GLU A 15 -1.41 -25.87 -14.44
C GLU A 15 -2.45 -26.80 -15.03
N LYS A 16 -2.09 -27.65 -16.00
CA LYS A 16 -3.02 -28.58 -16.65
C LYS A 16 -3.68 -29.50 -15.64
N ASN A 17 -2.88 -30.10 -14.75
CA ASN A 17 -3.35 -31.07 -13.77
C ASN A 17 -4.27 -30.48 -12.73
N PHE A 18 -4.04 -29.22 -12.34
CA PHE A 18 -4.84 -28.56 -11.31
C PHE A 18 -6.15 -28.01 -11.83
N PHE A 19 -6.20 -27.57 -13.09
CA PHE A 19 -7.45 -27.13 -13.71
C PHE A 19 -8.39 -28.30 -14.04
N GLU A 20 -7.85 -29.43 -14.39
CA GLU A 20 -8.60 -30.63 -14.70
C GLU A 20 -9.39 -31.16 -13.49
N TYR A 21 -8.83 -31.03 -12.30
CA TYR A 21 -9.44 -31.48 -11.03
C TYR A 21 -10.05 -30.33 -10.21
N SER A 22 -10.24 -29.15 -10.80
CA SER A 22 -10.91 -28.04 -10.09
C SER A 22 -12.41 -28.29 -9.98
N THR A 23 -12.99 -27.97 -8.83
CA THR A 23 -14.42 -28.04 -8.56
C THR A 23 -15.00 -26.62 -8.47
N PHE A 24 -16.32 -26.50 -8.64
CA PHE A 24 -16.96 -25.24 -8.34
C PHE A 24 -17.15 -25.06 -6.82
N ASP A 25 -17.09 -23.83 -6.36
CA ASP A 25 -17.45 -23.50 -4.99
C ASP A 25 -18.95 -23.79 -4.72
N PRO A 26 -19.40 -23.86 -3.46
CA PRO A 26 -20.80 -24.12 -3.12
C PRO A 26 -21.81 -23.17 -3.77
N SER A 27 -21.40 -21.94 -4.10
CA SER A 27 -22.22 -20.96 -4.83
C SER A 27 -22.23 -21.16 -6.36
N ASN A 28 -21.45 -22.13 -6.86
CA ASN A 28 -21.26 -22.45 -8.28
C ASN A 28 -20.78 -21.27 -9.14
N THR A 29 -20.09 -20.31 -8.52
CA THR A 29 -19.65 -19.08 -9.18
C THR A 29 -18.18 -19.12 -9.59
N VAL A 30 -17.33 -19.79 -8.82
CA VAL A 30 -15.87 -19.80 -9.01
C VAL A 30 -15.33 -21.22 -8.98
N LYS A 31 -14.46 -21.56 -9.94
CA LYS A 31 -13.70 -22.81 -9.88
C LYS A 31 -12.62 -22.71 -8.81
N ILE A 32 -12.69 -23.60 -7.85
CA ILE A 32 -11.69 -23.75 -6.77
C ILE A 32 -10.88 -25.02 -6.98
N MET A 33 -9.67 -24.99 -6.51
CA MET A 33 -8.78 -26.17 -6.55
C MET A 33 -9.31 -27.25 -5.61
N ALA A 34 -9.26 -28.51 -6.04
CA ALA A 34 -9.64 -29.59 -5.14
C ALA A 34 -8.67 -29.66 -3.95
N PRO A 35 -9.15 -29.97 -2.72
CA PRO A 35 -8.36 -29.91 -1.51
C PRO A 35 -7.06 -30.72 -1.54
N ALA A 36 -7.02 -31.88 -2.19
CA ALA A 36 -5.82 -32.69 -2.32
C ALA A 36 -4.71 -31.99 -3.13
N GLN A 37 -5.08 -31.34 -4.24
CA GLN A 37 -4.14 -30.54 -5.04
C GLN A 37 -3.68 -29.29 -4.31
N GLU A 38 -4.57 -28.68 -3.53
CA GLU A 38 -4.22 -27.52 -2.71
C GLU A 38 -3.17 -27.89 -1.64
N LEU A 39 -3.33 -29.04 -0.99
CA LEU A 39 -2.37 -29.59 -0.04
C LEU A 39 -0.99 -29.82 -0.67
N ILE A 40 -0.94 -30.46 -1.85
CA ILE A 40 0.31 -30.68 -2.58
C ILE A 40 1.01 -29.36 -2.90
N ILE A 41 0.26 -28.37 -3.39
CA ILE A 41 0.82 -27.02 -3.65
C ILE A 41 1.32 -26.37 -2.38
N LEU A 42 0.61 -26.51 -1.27
CA LEU A 42 1.01 -25.97 0.02
C LEU A 42 2.38 -26.52 0.42
N TRP A 43 2.60 -27.83 0.33
CA TRP A 43 3.88 -28.46 0.66
C TRP A 43 5.00 -28.03 -0.30
N MET A 44 4.74 -28.05 -1.62
CA MET A 44 5.70 -27.55 -2.61
C MET A 44 6.12 -26.13 -2.33
N ARG A 45 5.14 -25.26 -2.10
CA ARG A 45 5.34 -23.85 -1.79
C ARG A 45 6.13 -23.64 -0.49
N TYR A 46 5.82 -24.41 0.54
CA TYR A 46 6.53 -24.35 1.82
C TYR A 46 7.97 -24.82 1.67
N ALA A 47 8.18 -25.97 1.02
CA ALA A 47 9.50 -26.51 0.75
C ALA A 47 10.38 -25.55 -0.05
N LEU A 48 9.86 -24.97 -1.13
CA LEU A 48 10.61 -24.08 -2.01
C LEU A 48 10.85 -22.68 -1.40
N LYS A 49 9.97 -22.18 -0.54
CA LYS A 49 10.13 -20.88 0.13
C LYS A 49 11.05 -20.92 1.34
N THR A 50 11.17 -22.05 2.01
CA THR A 50 11.98 -22.19 3.22
C THR A 50 13.47 -21.98 2.89
N SER A 51 14.17 -21.17 3.70
CA SER A 51 15.60 -20.91 3.51
C SER A 51 16.44 -22.07 4.03
N LEU A 52 17.33 -22.63 3.21
CA LEU A 52 18.26 -23.69 3.62
C LEU A 52 19.24 -23.23 4.72
N LEU A 53 19.58 -21.94 4.75
CA LEU A 53 20.45 -21.36 5.79
C LEU A 53 19.84 -21.48 7.21
N LYS A 54 18.53 -21.60 7.33
CA LYS A 54 17.90 -21.83 8.63
C LYS A 54 18.18 -23.22 9.19
N PHE A 55 18.42 -24.20 8.32
CA PHE A 55 18.79 -25.56 8.74
C PHE A 55 20.23 -25.61 9.22
N THR A 56 21.16 -25.00 8.50
CA THR A 56 22.59 -24.97 8.87
C THR A 56 22.82 -24.23 10.18
N LEU A 57 22.02 -23.19 10.46
CA LEU A 57 22.11 -22.40 11.69
C LEU A 57 21.30 -23.00 12.87
N LYS A 58 20.76 -24.22 12.75
CA LYS A 58 19.87 -24.88 13.75
C LYS A 58 18.70 -23.99 14.22
N ARG A 59 18.30 -22.99 13.41
CA ARG A 59 17.22 -22.02 13.72
C ARG A 59 15.90 -22.34 12.98
N PHE A 60 15.79 -23.54 12.42
CA PHE A 60 14.58 -23.93 11.72
C PHE A 60 13.48 -24.24 12.75
N LYS A 61 12.35 -23.54 12.60
CA LYS A 61 11.08 -23.87 13.25
C LYS A 61 10.02 -24.00 12.17
N ILE A 62 9.17 -25.00 12.29
CA ILE A 62 8.03 -25.18 11.40
C ILE A 62 7.08 -23.99 11.61
N SER A 63 6.56 -23.44 10.50
CA SER A 63 5.57 -22.38 10.58
C SER A 63 4.27 -22.91 11.17
N LYS A 64 3.75 -22.25 12.21
CA LYS A 64 2.44 -22.58 12.80
C LYS A 64 1.31 -22.45 11.78
N ASP A 65 1.39 -21.44 10.91
CA ASP A 65 0.37 -21.23 9.86
C ASP A 65 0.39 -22.37 8.84
N PHE A 66 1.58 -22.87 8.48
CA PHE A 66 1.72 -24.02 7.58
C PHE A 66 1.11 -25.29 8.21
N LEU A 67 1.38 -25.56 9.49
CA LEU A 67 0.82 -26.73 10.18
C LEU A 67 -0.71 -26.65 10.22
N LYS A 68 -1.26 -25.52 10.66
CA LYS A 68 -2.72 -25.32 10.73
C LYS A 68 -3.40 -25.46 9.37
N GLU A 69 -2.82 -24.88 8.32
CA GLU A 69 -3.35 -24.98 6.95
C GLU A 69 -3.25 -26.40 6.40
N SER A 70 -2.16 -27.12 6.72
CA SER A 70 -1.97 -28.52 6.33
C SER A 70 -2.98 -29.43 7.05
N GLU A 71 -3.10 -29.31 8.38
CA GLU A 71 -4.06 -30.08 9.18
C GLU A 71 -5.50 -29.83 8.71
N TRP A 72 -5.89 -28.57 8.49
CA TRP A 72 -7.22 -28.23 8.01
C TRP A 72 -7.55 -28.81 6.62
N LEU A 73 -6.56 -28.91 5.72
CA LEU A 73 -6.74 -29.57 4.42
C LEU A 73 -6.79 -31.10 4.58
N GLU A 74 -5.96 -31.67 5.43
CA GLU A 74 -5.88 -33.11 5.69
C GLU A 74 -7.16 -33.66 6.32
N ASP A 75 -7.74 -32.95 7.28
CA ASP A 75 -9.00 -33.30 7.95
C ASP A 75 -10.21 -33.43 7.00
N ARG A 76 -10.09 -32.87 5.81
CA ARG A 76 -11.11 -32.90 4.73
C ARG A 76 -10.88 -33.98 3.70
N LEU A 77 -9.82 -34.78 3.85
CA LEU A 77 -9.36 -35.72 2.86
C LEU A 77 -9.11 -37.09 3.48
N TYR A 78 -9.48 -38.13 2.74
CA TYR A 78 -9.01 -39.46 3.04
C TYR A 78 -7.57 -39.60 2.50
N SER A 79 -6.74 -40.37 3.23
CA SER A 79 -5.33 -40.61 2.85
C SER A 79 -5.19 -41.14 1.43
N GLN A 80 -6.15 -41.95 0.96
CA GLN A 80 -6.19 -42.48 -0.40
C GLN A 80 -6.33 -41.37 -1.45
N GLN A 81 -7.17 -40.34 -1.21
CA GLN A 81 -7.35 -39.21 -2.14
C GLN A 81 -6.07 -38.39 -2.32
N ILE A 82 -5.31 -38.25 -1.24
CA ILE A 82 -4.02 -37.54 -1.30
C ILE A 82 -3.00 -38.39 -2.07
N ALA A 83 -2.93 -39.68 -1.77
CA ALA A 83 -2.03 -40.59 -2.47
C ALA A 83 -2.36 -40.66 -3.99
N ASP A 84 -3.63 -40.73 -4.35
CA ASP A 84 -4.08 -40.73 -5.74
C ASP A 84 -3.73 -39.44 -6.48
N ALA A 85 -3.93 -38.30 -5.82
CA ALA A 85 -3.56 -37.01 -6.40
C ALA A 85 -2.05 -36.84 -6.60
N ILE A 86 -1.24 -37.33 -5.65
CA ILE A 86 0.22 -37.34 -5.77
C ILE A 86 0.67 -38.33 -6.87
N ASN A 87 0.11 -39.53 -6.91
CA ASN A 87 0.46 -40.54 -7.90
C ASN A 87 0.16 -40.05 -9.32
N LYS A 88 -1.01 -39.46 -9.54
CA LYS A 88 -1.35 -38.82 -10.83
C LYS A 88 -0.36 -37.73 -11.21
N LEU A 89 0.03 -36.88 -10.27
CA LEU A 89 1.03 -35.83 -10.51
C LEU A 89 2.41 -36.45 -10.82
N ASP A 90 2.81 -37.48 -10.08
CA ASP A 90 4.09 -38.19 -10.30
C ASP A 90 4.16 -38.89 -11.68
N LEU A 91 3.05 -39.46 -12.14
CA LEU A 91 2.97 -40.08 -13.47
C LEU A 91 3.11 -39.04 -14.59
N ILE A 92 2.49 -37.88 -14.46
CA ILE A 92 2.49 -36.84 -15.49
C ILE A 92 3.81 -36.04 -15.48
N GLU A 93 4.27 -35.69 -14.28
CA GLU A 93 5.42 -34.78 -14.11
C GLU A 93 6.71 -35.54 -13.77
N GLY A 94 6.64 -36.84 -13.45
CA GLY A 94 7.77 -37.67 -13.01
C GLY A 94 8.43 -37.07 -11.74
N THR A 95 7.64 -36.62 -10.78
CA THR A 95 8.14 -35.88 -9.63
C THR A 95 8.59 -36.78 -8.48
N LYS A 96 8.09 -37.99 -8.36
CA LYS A 96 8.39 -38.94 -7.27
C LYS A 96 8.12 -38.39 -5.88
N LEU A 97 6.96 -37.74 -5.70
CA LEU A 97 6.54 -37.16 -4.43
C LEU A 97 5.86 -38.17 -3.52
N LEU A 98 5.26 -39.22 -4.07
CA LEU A 98 4.52 -40.22 -3.29
C LEU A 98 5.37 -40.94 -2.23
N PRO A 99 6.62 -41.38 -2.49
CA PRO A 99 7.47 -41.95 -1.45
C PRO A 99 7.75 -40.96 -0.32
N LEU A 100 7.94 -39.68 -0.65
CA LEU A 100 8.19 -38.61 0.35
C LEU A 100 6.97 -38.34 1.21
N TYR A 101 5.77 -38.43 0.62
CA TYR A 101 4.52 -38.35 1.34
C TYR A 101 4.38 -39.51 2.33
N ASN A 102 4.56 -40.73 1.86
CA ASN A 102 4.43 -41.94 2.70
C ASN A 102 5.43 -41.91 3.86
N ASP A 103 6.68 -41.53 3.63
CA ASP A 103 7.71 -41.40 4.67
C ASP A 103 7.35 -40.30 5.70
N PHE A 104 6.80 -39.21 5.27
CA PHE A 104 6.41 -38.11 6.15
C PHE A 104 5.20 -38.41 7.03
N PHE A 105 4.20 -39.13 6.48
CA PHE A 105 2.96 -39.46 7.21
C PHE A 105 3.05 -40.75 8.04
N SER A 106 3.97 -41.65 7.72
CA SER A 106 4.23 -42.83 8.55
C SER A 106 5.02 -42.49 9.82
N THR A 107 5.72 -41.39 9.84
CA THR A 107 6.51 -40.93 10.98
C THR A 107 5.82 -39.76 11.69
N ASN A 108 6.14 -39.57 12.98
CA ASN A 108 5.62 -38.42 13.72
C ASN A 108 6.04 -37.10 13.04
N LYS A 109 5.11 -36.19 12.74
CA LYS A 109 5.31 -34.92 12.01
C LYS A 109 6.31 -33.96 12.69
N GLY A 110 7.50 -34.45 13.01
CA GLY A 110 8.56 -33.73 13.70
C GLY A 110 9.38 -32.81 12.79
N THR A 111 10.28 -32.07 13.41
CA THR A 111 11.17 -31.16 12.69
C THR A 111 12.11 -31.86 11.71
N LYS A 112 12.59 -33.06 12.08
CA LYS A 112 13.50 -33.85 11.23
C LYS A 112 12.79 -34.36 9.98
N GLU A 113 11.58 -34.86 10.12
CA GLU A 113 10.72 -35.40 9.07
C GLU A 113 10.33 -34.28 8.10
N THR A 114 9.95 -33.12 8.63
CA THR A 114 9.68 -31.92 7.80
C THR A 114 10.90 -31.48 7.01
N VAL A 115 12.10 -31.57 7.58
CA VAL A 115 13.35 -31.25 6.88
C VAL A 115 13.62 -32.24 5.74
N LYS A 116 13.42 -33.56 6.00
CA LYS A 116 13.54 -34.59 4.97
C LYS A 116 12.56 -34.34 3.81
N LEU A 117 11.30 -34.06 4.12
CA LEU A 117 10.27 -33.74 3.12
C LEU A 117 10.68 -32.52 2.27
N ILE A 118 11.13 -31.43 2.91
CA ILE A 118 11.59 -30.22 2.21
C ILE A 118 12.76 -30.54 1.27
N TYR A 119 13.73 -31.31 1.73
CA TYR A 119 14.88 -31.69 0.93
C TYR A 119 14.46 -32.60 -0.23
N GLY A 120 13.62 -33.61 0.02
CA GLY A 120 13.10 -34.50 -0.98
C GLY A 120 12.32 -33.78 -2.08
N ILE A 121 11.36 -32.90 -1.70
CA ILE A 121 10.61 -32.09 -2.66
C ILE A 121 11.56 -31.23 -3.51
N ARG A 122 12.55 -30.57 -2.89
CA ARG A 122 13.52 -29.76 -3.64
C ARG A 122 14.37 -30.57 -4.60
N ARG A 123 14.81 -31.77 -4.20
CA ARG A 123 15.59 -32.65 -5.05
C ARG A 123 14.78 -33.11 -6.25
N THR A 124 13.55 -33.53 -6.03
CA THR A 124 12.63 -33.96 -7.08
C THR A 124 12.31 -32.85 -8.06
N LEU A 125 12.08 -31.62 -7.54
CA LEU A 125 11.74 -30.45 -8.36
C LEU A 125 12.95 -29.72 -8.96
N LYS A 126 14.18 -30.21 -8.72
CA LYS A 126 15.41 -29.56 -9.20
C LYS A 126 15.42 -29.37 -10.73
N LYS A 127 14.85 -30.30 -11.50
CA LYS A 127 14.75 -30.21 -12.97
C LYS A 127 13.90 -29.02 -13.46
N TYR A 128 13.00 -28.51 -12.63
CA TYR A 128 12.17 -27.36 -12.94
C TYR A 128 12.79 -26.04 -12.49
N LYS A 129 14.02 -26.05 -11.99
CA LYS A 129 14.73 -24.85 -11.62
C LYS A 129 15.10 -24.07 -12.87
N SER A 130 14.69 -22.80 -12.93
CA SER A 130 15.01 -21.94 -14.07
C SER A 130 16.50 -21.61 -14.09
N GLU A 131 17.16 -21.81 -15.22
CA GLU A 131 18.56 -21.42 -15.44
C GLU A 131 18.77 -19.90 -15.36
N TYR A 132 17.72 -19.12 -15.62
CA TYR A 132 17.75 -17.68 -15.52
C TYR A 132 18.05 -17.13 -14.12
N PHE A 133 17.87 -17.94 -13.06
CA PHE A 133 18.02 -17.53 -11.67
C PHE A 133 19.21 -18.21 -10.95
N THR A 134 20.19 -18.72 -11.68
CA THR A 134 21.35 -19.38 -11.06
C THR A 134 22.45 -18.41 -10.67
N GLY A 135 23.08 -18.64 -9.51
CA GLY A 135 24.31 -18.01 -9.10
C GLY A 135 24.27 -16.50 -8.91
N VAL A 136 25.24 -15.79 -9.49
CA VAL A 136 25.46 -14.34 -9.35
C VAL A 136 24.24 -13.50 -9.78
N ARG A 137 23.54 -13.96 -10.82
CA ARG A 137 22.36 -13.25 -11.35
C ARG A 137 21.20 -13.21 -10.34
N TYR A 138 20.99 -14.30 -9.60
CA TYR A 138 19.99 -14.33 -8.52
C TYR A 138 20.34 -13.34 -7.40
N LEU A 139 21.61 -13.31 -6.99
CA LEU A 139 22.10 -12.35 -5.98
C LEU A 139 21.93 -10.92 -6.46
N PHE A 140 22.24 -10.65 -7.71
CA PHE A 140 22.06 -9.31 -8.31
C PHE A 140 20.60 -8.87 -8.34
N VAL A 141 19.68 -9.74 -8.78
CA VAL A 141 18.23 -9.46 -8.79
C VAL A 141 17.73 -9.19 -7.37
N ARG A 142 18.16 -10.00 -6.41
CA ARG A 142 17.78 -9.85 -4.99
C ARG A 142 18.34 -8.57 -4.37
N PHE A 143 19.59 -8.25 -4.65
CA PHE A 143 20.21 -6.99 -4.24
C PHE A 143 19.46 -5.78 -4.82
N ASN A 144 19.14 -5.83 -6.12
CA ASN A 144 18.37 -4.78 -6.79
C ASN A 144 16.97 -4.61 -6.17
N MET A 145 16.29 -5.71 -5.80
CA MET A 145 15.00 -5.64 -5.09
C MET A 145 15.14 -4.97 -3.71
N ILE A 146 16.16 -5.36 -2.93
CA ILE A 146 16.43 -4.74 -1.63
C ILE A 146 16.78 -3.25 -1.79
N PHE A 147 17.61 -2.92 -2.76
CA PHE A 147 17.97 -1.54 -3.07
C PHE A 147 16.74 -0.69 -3.44
N LYS A 148 15.89 -1.20 -4.33
CA LYS A 148 14.61 -0.54 -4.69
C LYS A 148 13.69 -0.38 -3.47
N TYR A 149 13.60 -1.41 -2.61
CA TYR A 149 12.86 -1.34 -1.35
C TYR A 149 13.37 -0.21 -0.45
N ILE A 150 14.69 -0.08 -0.30
CA ILE A 150 15.30 1.00 0.49
C ILE A 150 14.99 2.36 -0.15
N LEU A 151 15.16 2.50 -1.46
CA LEU A 151 14.84 3.72 -2.19
C LEU A 151 13.39 4.17 -2.00
N GLN A 152 12.45 3.24 -2.06
CA GLN A 152 11.03 3.55 -1.88
C GLN A 152 10.69 3.87 -0.42
N ASN A 153 11.05 3.01 0.52
CA ASN A 153 10.56 3.12 1.90
C ASN A 153 11.41 4.05 2.79
N LYS A 154 12.72 4.16 2.52
CA LYS A 154 13.61 5.03 3.31
C LYS A 154 13.79 6.41 2.68
N LEU A 155 13.95 6.47 1.36
CA LEU A 155 14.20 7.72 0.64
C LEU A 155 12.95 8.28 -0.04
N ASN A 156 11.80 7.67 0.15
CA ASN A 156 10.51 8.07 -0.43
C ASN A 156 10.58 8.32 -1.96
N LYS A 157 11.30 7.44 -2.68
CA LYS A 157 11.39 7.50 -4.14
C LYS A 157 10.29 6.64 -4.76
N PRO A 158 9.55 7.10 -5.77
CA PRO A 158 8.48 6.34 -6.43
C PRO A 158 9.05 5.27 -7.37
N ILE A 159 9.72 4.27 -6.82
CA ILE A 159 10.36 3.19 -7.55
C ILE A 159 9.71 1.87 -7.17
N PRO A 160 8.99 1.20 -8.09
CA PRO A 160 8.35 -0.07 -7.79
C PRO A 160 9.40 -1.17 -7.59
N TYR A 161 9.16 -2.05 -6.62
CA TYR A 161 10.00 -3.21 -6.33
C TYR A 161 9.24 -4.54 -6.25
N ARG A 162 7.91 -4.48 -6.32
CA ARG A 162 7.03 -5.65 -6.35
C ARG A 162 6.26 -5.70 -7.66
N ARG A 163 4.94 -5.82 -7.56
CA ARG A 163 4.02 -5.89 -8.70
C ARG A 163 3.40 -4.52 -8.96
N ILE A 164 3.29 -4.18 -10.21
CA ILE A 164 2.62 -2.98 -10.69
C ILE A 164 1.32 -3.35 -11.39
N ASN A 165 0.39 -2.42 -11.48
CA ASN A 165 -0.81 -2.61 -12.27
C ASN A 165 -0.46 -2.42 -13.76
N PRO A 166 -0.64 -3.44 -14.62
CA PRO A 166 -0.33 -3.33 -16.04
C PRO A 166 -1.23 -2.33 -16.78
N SER A 167 -2.43 -2.06 -16.27
CA SER A 167 -3.35 -1.06 -16.83
C SER A 167 -2.95 0.39 -16.50
N GLY A 168 -1.85 0.59 -15.76
CA GLY A 168 -1.40 1.89 -15.30
C GLY A 168 -1.61 2.11 -13.80
N GLY A 169 -1.02 3.17 -13.27
CA GLY A 169 -1.14 3.49 -11.84
C GLY A 169 -2.45 4.22 -11.52
N THR A 170 -2.89 4.08 -10.28
CA THR A 170 -4.14 4.69 -9.76
C THR A 170 -3.81 5.66 -8.63
N ILE A 171 -4.40 6.86 -8.63
CA ILE A 171 -4.27 7.84 -7.56
C ILE A 171 -5.54 7.86 -6.71
N ILE A 172 -5.40 7.59 -5.43
CA ILE A 172 -6.47 7.63 -4.43
C ILE A 172 -6.15 8.76 -3.45
N ALA A 173 -6.99 9.77 -3.34
CA ALA A 173 -6.82 10.85 -2.37
C ALA A 173 -7.80 10.69 -1.21
N ILE A 174 -7.29 10.71 0.03
CA ILE A 174 -8.10 10.63 1.24
C ILE A 174 -8.12 12.00 1.89
N ILE A 175 -9.30 12.59 1.99
CA ILE A 175 -9.52 13.89 2.60
C ILE A 175 -10.52 13.78 3.76
N GLY A 176 -10.36 14.63 4.75
CA GLY A 176 -11.20 14.64 5.95
C GLY A 176 -10.65 15.65 6.97
N SER A 177 -11.47 16.02 7.95
CA SER A 177 -11.04 16.88 9.07
C SER A 177 -10.06 16.14 10.00
N ASP A 178 -9.48 16.88 10.93
CA ASP A 178 -8.69 16.26 11.99
C ASP A 178 -9.65 15.42 12.87
N GLY A 179 -9.23 14.24 13.32
CA GLY A 179 -10.09 13.29 14.02
C GLY A 179 -10.93 12.36 13.12
N SER A 180 -10.99 12.57 11.79
CA SER A 180 -11.81 11.72 10.88
C SER A 180 -11.22 10.32 10.61
N GLY A 181 -10.06 9.97 11.15
CA GLY A 181 -9.47 8.63 10.99
C GLY A 181 -8.68 8.42 9.69
N LYS A 182 -8.31 9.47 8.95
CA LYS A 182 -7.54 9.38 7.68
C LYS A 182 -6.32 8.46 7.78
N SER A 183 -5.47 8.68 8.77
CA SER A 183 -4.23 7.91 8.92
C SER A 183 -4.48 6.42 9.15
N THR A 184 -5.54 6.09 9.88
CA THR A 184 -5.96 4.71 10.12
C THR A 184 -6.45 4.05 8.83
N VAL A 185 -7.30 4.75 8.06
CA VAL A 185 -7.80 4.28 6.77
C VAL A 185 -6.64 4.10 5.78
N ILE A 186 -5.73 5.07 5.66
CA ILE A 186 -4.55 5.00 4.81
C ILE A 186 -3.67 3.80 5.17
N HIS A 187 -3.42 3.58 6.47
CA HIS A 187 -2.61 2.45 6.93
C HIS A 187 -3.24 1.10 6.58
N SER A 188 -4.55 0.96 6.80
CA SER A 188 -5.29 -0.26 6.49
C SER A 188 -5.35 -0.53 4.99
N LEU A 189 -5.64 0.49 4.17
CA LEU A 189 -5.61 0.40 2.71
C LEU A 189 -4.22 -0.04 2.21
N ARG A 190 -3.18 0.61 2.71
CA ARG A 190 -1.80 0.24 2.40
C ARG A 190 -1.56 -1.24 2.67
N LYS A 191 -1.86 -1.71 3.89
CA LYS A 191 -1.62 -3.10 4.32
C LYS A 191 -2.33 -4.12 3.42
N THR A 192 -3.53 -3.80 2.96
CA THR A 192 -4.31 -4.68 2.09
C THR A 192 -3.78 -4.68 0.65
N ILE A 193 -3.56 -3.50 0.07
CA ILE A 193 -3.12 -3.36 -1.33
C ILE A 193 -1.67 -3.84 -1.50
N GLU A 194 -0.78 -3.58 -0.55
CA GLU A 194 0.62 -4.02 -0.60
C GLU A 194 0.81 -5.54 -0.68
N ARG A 195 -0.23 -6.32 -0.37
CA ARG A 195 -0.19 -7.79 -0.56
C ARG A 195 -0.11 -8.17 -2.03
N LYS A 196 -0.65 -7.33 -2.93
CA LYS A 196 -0.76 -7.63 -4.36
C LYS A 196 -0.04 -6.63 -5.26
N LEU A 197 -0.05 -5.34 -4.93
CA LEU A 197 0.49 -4.25 -5.76
C LEU A 197 1.45 -3.36 -4.96
N ASP A 198 2.34 -2.68 -5.65
CA ASP A 198 3.19 -1.66 -5.04
C ASP A 198 2.37 -0.40 -4.73
N VAL A 199 2.49 0.05 -3.48
CA VAL A 199 1.81 1.23 -2.97
C VAL A 199 2.83 2.33 -2.68
N TYR A 200 2.54 3.54 -3.16
CA TYR A 200 3.28 4.75 -2.85
C TYR A 200 2.40 5.71 -2.06
N ILE A 201 2.85 6.15 -0.88
CA ILE A 201 2.10 7.08 -0.05
C ILE A 201 2.77 8.45 -0.09
N GLU A 202 1.98 9.50 -0.36
CA GLU A 202 2.45 10.87 -0.31
C GLU A 202 1.53 11.74 0.56
N TYR A 203 2.11 12.42 1.55
CA TYR A 203 1.39 13.39 2.38
C TYR A 203 1.47 14.78 1.74
N LEU A 204 0.33 15.35 1.35
CA LEU A 204 0.24 16.64 0.66
C LEU A 204 -0.17 17.80 1.58
N GLY A 205 -0.43 17.51 2.86
CA GLY A 205 -0.78 18.52 3.83
C GLY A 205 0.38 19.46 4.19
N SER A 206 0.02 20.63 4.74
CA SER A 206 0.97 21.65 5.23
C SER A 206 1.37 21.48 6.69
N GLY A 207 0.79 20.51 7.41
CA GLY A 207 1.08 20.21 8.82
C GLY A 207 2.32 19.33 9.07
N ASP A 208 2.33 18.62 10.19
CA ASP A 208 3.48 17.89 10.76
C ASP A 208 3.83 16.54 10.08
N GLY A 209 3.56 16.38 8.77
CA GLY A 209 4.09 15.23 8.01
C GLY A 209 5.63 15.21 8.05
N LYS A 210 6.24 14.04 7.74
CA LYS A 210 7.71 13.91 7.65
C LYS A 210 8.28 15.13 6.93
N SER A 211 8.88 16.03 7.69
CA SER A 211 9.36 17.32 7.20
C SER A 211 10.43 17.08 6.14
N SER A 212 10.26 17.73 4.99
CA SER A 212 11.37 17.90 4.06
C SER A 212 12.50 18.61 4.80
N LEU A 213 13.74 18.27 4.50
CA LEU A 213 14.92 18.96 5.02
C LEU A 213 14.81 20.48 4.88
N LEU A 214 14.03 20.97 3.91
CA LEU A 214 13.75 22.39 3.67
C LEU A 214 12.88 23.04 4.77
N ARG A 215 12.09 22.27 5.53
CA ARG A 215 11.28 22.79 6.63
C ARG A 215 12.03 22.87 7.95
N ALA A 216 13.09 22.10 8.13
CA ALA A 216 13.83 21.99 9.39
C ALA A 216 14.26 23.36 9.94
N PRO A 217 14.95 24.25 9.19
CA PRO A 217 15.36 25.55 9.70
C PRO A 217 14.17 26.46 10.06
N MET A 218 13.06 26.36 9.31
CA MET A 218 11.89 27.20 9.58
C MET A 218 11.03 26.67 10.74
N GLN A 219 11.03 25.38 11.02
CA GLN A 219 10.40 24.81 12.22
C GLN A 219 11.11 25.29 13.48
N VAL A 220 12.45 25.37 13.46
CA VAL A 220 13.24 25.94 14.55
C VAL A 220 12.84 27.42 14.81
N ILE A 221 12.76 28.25 13.76
CA ILE A 221 12.33 29.66 13.87
C ILE A 221 10.89 29.77 14.38
N LYS A 222 9.97 28.90 13.94
CA LYS A 222 8.59 28.86 14.39
C LYS A 222 8.47 28.45 15.87
N ASN A 223 9.28 27.49 16.31
CA ASN A 223 9.30 27.01 17.69
C ASN A 223 9.90 28.07 18.63
N LEU A 224 10.94 28.78 18.23
CA LEU A 224 11.49 29.91 18.98
C LEU A 224 10.48 31.04 19.13
N LYS A 225 9.68 31.36 18.09
CA LYS A 225 8.62 32.35 18.16
C LYS A 225 7.38 31.90 18.95
N LYS A 226 7.08 30.60 19.02
CA LYS A 226 5.98 30.06 19.84
C LYS A 226 6.27 30.16 21.33
N ARG A 227 7.54 30.13 21.75
CA ARG A 227 7.96 30.24 23.15
C ARG A 227 7.64 31.61 23.75
N ASN A 228 7.48 32.65 22.91
CA ASN A 228 7.26 34.04 23.35
C ASN A 228 5.84 34.56 23.16
N LYS A 229 4.86 33.77 22.73
CA LYS A 229 3.45 34.24 22.57
C LYS A 229 2.45 33.14 22.89
N LYS A 230 1.94 33.16 24.11
CA LYS A 230 0.59 32.64 24.46
C LYS A 230 -0.44 33.65 23.98
N THR A 231 -0.97 33.47 22.77
CA THR A 231 -2.16 34.25 22.33
C THR A 231 -3.01 33.37 21.43
N ASN A 232 -4.27 33.24 21.77
CA ASN A 232 -5.33 32.63 21.00
C ASN A 232 -5.33 33.20 19.58
N LYS A 233 -5.09 32.39 18.58
CA LYS A 233 -5.20 32.79 17.17
C LYS A 233 -6.37 32.07 16.54
N THR A 234 -7.46 32.77 16.37
CA THR A 234 -8.51 32.48 15.39
C THR A 234 -7.85 32.35 14.00
N VAL A 235 -8.19 31.31 13.23
CA VAL A 235 -7.58 30.96 11.95
C VAL A 235 -7.84 32.02 10.85
N VAL A 236 -8.79 32.90 11.06
CA VAL A 236 -9.10 34.02 10.15
C VAL A 236 -8.29 35.24 10.57
N SER A 237 -6.96 35.16 10.51
CA SER A 237 -6.15 36.38 10.60
C SER A 237 -6.07 37.03 9.22
N ASN A 238 -6.46 38.29 9.15
CA ASN A 238 -6.36 39.19 8.01
C ASN A 238 -5.11 38.92 7.15
N PHE A 239 -5.32 38.34 5.98
CA PHE A 239 -4.27 38.06 5.01
C PHE A 239 -3.77 39.32 4.27
N SER A 240 -4.26 40.50 4.64
CA SER A 240 -3.93 41.80 4.00
C SER A 240 -2.48 42.24 4.20
N LYS A 241 -1.82 41.84 5.29
CA LYS A 241 -0.38 42.10 5.52
C LYS A 241 0.35 40.82 5.87
N LEU A 242 0.83 40.10 4.83
CA LEU A 242 1.66 38.91 5.01
C LEU A 242 3.03 39.32 5.55
N SER A 243 3.39 38.83 6.74
CA SER A 243 4.76 38.92 7.27
C SER A 243 5.73 38.19 6.34
N THR A 244 6.95 38.72 6.17
CA THR A 244 8.01 38.15 5.35
C THR A 244 8.23 36.64 5.64
N THR A 245 8.13 36.28 6.93
CA THR A 245 8.26 34.85 7.33
C THR A 245 7.11 33.98 6.81
N LYS A 246 5.87 34.50 6.73
CA LYS A 246 4.73 33.77 6.14
C LYS A 246 4.91 33.58 4.63
N VAL A 247 5.46 34.58 3.95
CA VAL A 247 5.73 34.52 2.50
C VAL A 247 6.79 33.46 2.19
N VAL A 248 7.92 33.49 2.90
CA VAL A 248 8.97 32.48 2.72
C VAL A 248 8.42 31.07 3.02
N TRP A 249 7.61 30.94 4.06
CA TRP A 249 6.93 29.67 4.36
C TRP A 249 6.01 29.20 3.23
N ALA A 250 5.21 30.10 2.66
CA ALA A 250 4.32 29.77 1.53
C ALA A 250 5.12 29.31 0.30
N ILE A 251 6.23 29.98 -0.03
CA ILE A 251 7.11 29.60 -1.13
C ILE A 251 7.72 28.21 -0.90
N VAL A 252 8.23 27.94 0.29
CA VAL A 252 8.79 26.61 0.64
C VAL A 252 7.73 25.51 0.53
N LEU A 253 6.51 25.76 1.04
CA LEU A 253 5.41 24.81 0.92
C LEU A 253 4.99 24.56 -0.53
N ALA A 254 4.91 25.62 -1.34
CA ALA A 254 4.57 25.50 -2.75
C ALA A 254 5.62 24.70 -3.52
N PHE A 255 6.92 24.95 -3.28
CA PHE A 255 8.01 24.19 -3.88
C PHE A 255 7.98 22.71 -3.46
N GLU A 256 7.71 22.45 -2.18
CA GLU A 256 7.55 21.09 -1.67
C GLU A 256 6.37 20.38 -2.34
N LYS A 257 5.20 21.04 -2.46
CA LYS A 257 4.03 20.50 -3.16
C LYS A 257 4.34 20.17 -4.61
N LYS A 258 5.04 21.06 -5.33
CA LYS A 258 5.49 20.79 -6.70
C LYS A 258 6.31 19.50 -6.81
N ASN A 259 7.27 19.30 -5.90
CA ASN A 259 8.09 18.10 -5.89
C ASN A 259 7.30 16.84 -5.52
N LYS A 260 6.33 16.96 -4.61
CA LYS A 260 5.42 15.87 -4.25
C LYS A 260 4.52 15.47 -5.41
N LEU A 261 3.91 16.43 -6.12
CA LEU A 261 3.11 16.19 -7.32
C LEU A 261 3.94 15.50 -8.42
N LYS A 262 5.19 15.90 -8.62
CA LYS A 262 6.12 15.20 -9.52
C LYS A 262 6.34 13.74 -9.13
N ARG A 263 6.48 13.45 -7.81
CA ARG A 263 6.64 12.07 -7.34
C ARG A 263 5.37 11.26 -7.55
N ILE A 264 4.19 11.82 -7.26
CA ILE A 264 2.89 11.18 -7.49
C ILE A 264 2.74 10.83 -8.97
N TRP A 265 3.01 11.77 -9.87
CA TRP A 265 2.97 11.55 -11.31
C TRP A 265 3.92 10.39 -11.73
N LYS A 266 5.16 10.41 -11.24
CA LYS A 266 6.14 9.34 -11.52
C LYS A 266 5.70 7.98 -10.98
N ALA A 267 5.07 7.93 -9.81
CA ALA A 267 4.53 6.70 -9.24
C ALA A 267 3.37 6.16 -10.09
N LYS A 268 2.41 7.04 -10.46
CA LYS A 268 1.31 6.68 -11.36
C LYS A 268 1.82 6.17 -12.70
N ALA A 269 2.73 6.90 -13.35
CA ALA A 269 3.31 6.51 -14.63
C ALA A 269 4.06 5.16 -14.58
N ARG A 270 4.50 4.73 -13.40
CA ARG A 270 5.15 3.44 -13.16
C ARG A 270 4.20 2.32 -12.75
N GLY A 271 2.89 2.53 -12.85
CA GLY A 271 1.88 1.51 -12.54
C GLY A 271 1.68 1.25 -11.05
N MET A 272 2.10 2.15 -10.16
CA MET A 272 1.92 2.01 -8.71
C MET A 272 0.55 2.54 -8.27
N VAL A 273 0.01 1.97 -7.20
CA VAL A 273 -1.13 2.57 -6.50
C VAL A 273 -0.62 3.69 -5.60
N VAL A 274 -1.08 4.90 -5.85
CA VAL A 274 -0.68 6.10 -5.08
C VAL A 274 -1.79 6.46 -4.11
N ILE A 275 -1.47 6.50 -2.81
CA ILE A 275 -2.39 6.98 -1.77
C ILE A 275 -1.91 8.35 -1.32
N CYS A 276 -2.73 9.38 -1.57
CA CYS A 276 -2.48 10.73 -1.14
C CYS A 276 -3.22 11.01 0.17
N ASP A 277 -2.49 11.37 1.23
CA ASP A 277 -3.07 11.96 2.42
C ASP A 277 -3.24 13.45 2.19
N ARG A 278 -4.48 13.89 2.06
CA ARG A 278 -4.92 15.20 1.57
C ARG A 278 -4.65 15.39 0.06
N TYR A 279 -5.22 16.43 -0.53
CA TYR A 279 -4.97 16.81 -1.91
C TYR A 279 -5.03 18.34 -2.07
N PRO A 280 -4.15 18.94 -2.87
CA PRO A 280 -4.17 20.40 -3.11
C PRO A 280 -5.46 20.82 -3.81
N GLN A 281 -6.00 21.95 -3.40
CA GLN A 281 -7.24 22.49 -3.94
C GLN A 281 -7.12 24.02 -4.16
N THR A 282 -8.00 24.58 -4.97
CA THR A 282 -7.99 26.00 -5.33
C THR A 282 -9.29 26.73 -4.96
N GLU A 283 -10.29 26.01 -4.46
CA GLU A 283 -11.60 26.61 -4.14
C GLU A 283 -11.58 27.44 -2.85
N VAL A 284 -10.92 26.90 -1.81
CA VAL A 284 -10.83 27.57 -0.53
C VAL A 284 -9.42 28.09 -0.34
N LEU A 285 -9.28 29.40 -0.39
CA LEU A 285 -7.99 30.08 -0.33
C LEU A 285 -7.45 30.12 1.10
N GLY A 286 -6.17 29.79 1.27
CA GLY A 286 -5.47 29.88 2.55
C GLY A 286 -5.77 28.80 3.58
N ILE A 287 -6.74 27.93 3.33
CA ILE A 287 -7.18 26.87 4.25
C ILE A 287 -7.23 25.54 3.50
N ASN A 288 -7.17 24.40 4.24
CA ASN A 288 -7.33 23.06 3.71
C ASN A 288 -6.47 22.79 2.45
N ASP A 289 -5.18 23.09 2.57
CA ASP A 289 -4.19 22.88 1.52
C ASP A 289 -4.37 23.73 0.25
N GLY A 290 -5.10 24.85 0.35
CA GLY A 290 -5.21 25.86 -0.69
C GLY A 290 -3.98 26.80 -0.78
N PRO A 291 -3.89 27.65 -1.84
CA PRO A 291 -2.80 28.60 -2.03
C PRO A 291 -2.81 29.68 -0.93
N LEU A 292 -1.63 30.08 -0.47
CA LEU A 292 -1.44 31.01 0.64
C LEU A 292 -1.19 32.44 0.20
N LEU A 293 -0.64 32.64 -1.02
CA LEU A 293 -0.28 33.96 -1.54
C LEU A 293 -1.35 34.56 -2.47
N PHE A 294 -2.58 34.07 -2.37
CA PHE A 294 -3.68 34.52 -3.24
C PHE A 294 -3.94 36.02 -3.17
N SER A 295 -3.75 36.67 -2.01
CA SER A 295 -3.90 38.12 -1.86
C SER A 295 -2.91 38.93 -2.69
N TRP A 296 -1.82 38.33 -3.15
CA TRP A 296 -0.82 38.98 -3.97
C TRP A 296 -1.09 38.88 -5.49
N VAL A 297 -2.12 38.18 -5.89
CA VAL A 297 -2.49 38.03 -7.32
C VAL A 297 -2.79 39.40 -7.95
N ASN A 298 -3.41 40.31 -7.19
CA ASN A 298 -3.79 41.65 -7.62
C ASN A 298 -2.92 42.77 -6.97
N SER A 299 -1.73 42.43 -6.48
CA SER A 299 -0.82 43.41 -5.88
C SER A 299 -0.23 44.34 -6.95
N ASP A 300 0.05 45.61 -6.64
CA ASP A 300 0.73 46.58 -7.54
C ASP A 300 2.15 46.12 -7.89
N SER A 301 2.82 45.42 -7.01
CA SER A 301 4.17 44.91 -7.24
C SER A 301 4.19 43.77 -8.25
N LYS A 302 4.92 43.98 -9.37
CA LYS A 302 5.15 42.95 -10.41
C LYS A 302 5.74 41.65 -9.82
N LEU A 303 6.68 41.78 -8.85
CA LEU A 303 7.32 40.64 -8.21
C LEU A 303 6.32 39.82 -7.37
N LYS A 304 5.50 40.47 -6.58
CA LYS A 304 4.46 39.81 -5.75
C LYS A 304 3.46 39.05 -6.63
N ARG A 305 2.99 39.68 -7.73
CA ARG A 305 2.10 39.01 -8.70
C ARG A 305 2.76 37.80 -9.34
N LYS A 306 4.05 37.89 -9.73
CA LYS A 306 4.79 36.76 -10.33
C LYS A 306 4.89 35.59 -9.36
N ILE A 307 5.20 35.83 -8.08
CA ILE A 307 5.31 34.77 -7.06
C ILE A 307 3.93 34.13 -6.79
N ALA A 308 2.87 34.93 -6.66
CA ALA A 308 1.52 34.42 -6.45
C ALA A 308 1.00 33.60 -7.64
N ARG A 309 1.27 34.02 -8.87
CA ARG A 309 0.92 33.27 -10.08
C ARG A 309 1.72 31.96 -10.17
N TRP A 310 2.99 31.97 -9.78
CA TRP A 310 3.81 30.77 -9.71
C TRP A 310 3.25 29.77 -8.68
N GLU A 311 2.90 30.22 -7.48
CA GLU A 311 2.24 29.38 -6.48
C GLU A 311 0.94 28.80 -7.04
N LYS A 312 0.03 29.65 -7.57
CA LYS A 312 -1.24 29.23 -8.17
C LYS A 312 -1.05 28.16 -9.25
N GLY A 313 -0.03 28.31 -10.10
CA GLY A 313 0.30 27.35 -11.16
C GLY A 313 0.62 25.94 -10.63
N ILE A 314 1.16 25.82 -9.41
CA ILE A 314 1.42 24.51 -8.79
C ILE A 314 0.09 23.83 -8.39
N TYR A 315 -0.87 24.58 -7.88
CA TYR A 315 -2.19 24.06 -7.54
C TYR A 315 -3.01 23.72 -8.78
N GLU A 316 -2.85 24.48 -9.86
CA GLU A 316 -3.46 24.13 -11.16
C GLU A 316 -2.88 22.82 -11.74
N GLN A 317 -1.57 22.54 -11.53
CA GLN A 317 -0.99 21.24 -11.88
C GLN A 317 -1.65 20.08 -11.11
N ALA A 318 -2.07 20.30 -9.87
CA ALA A 318 -2.81 19.29 -9.11
C ALA A 318 -4.20 19.00 -9.71
N LYS A 319 -4.85 19.97 -10.33
CA LYS A 319 -6.11 19.75 -11.07
C LYS A 319 -5.91 18.89 -12.33
N ILE A 320 -4.78 19.05 -13.00
CA ILE A 320 -4.42 18.25 -14.19
C ILE A 320 -4.10 16.82 -13.77
N LEU A 321 -3.35 16.65 -12.68
CA LEU A 321 -3.04 15.35 -12.07
C LEU A 321 -4.18 14.87 -11.17
N LYS A 322 -5.42 14.95 -11.65
CA LYS A 322 -6.60 14.61 -10.87
C LYS A 322 -6.55 13.17 -10.32
N PRO A 323 -7.01 12.93 -9.07
CA PRO A 323 -7.15 11.59 -8.53
C PRO A 323 -8.19 10.77 -9.32
N ASP A 324 -7.95 9.46 -9.38
CA ASP A 324 -8.91 8.52 -9.93
C ASP A 324 -10.06 8.30 -8.94
N LEU A 325 -9.76 8.40 -7.62
CA LEU A 325 -10.75 8.36 -6.55
C LEU A 325 -10.42 9.36 -5.45
N ILE A 326 -11.42 10.15 -5.03
CA ILE A 326 -11.39 10.91 -3.79
C ILE A 326 -12.31 10.25 -2.77
N VAL A 327 -11.77 9.94 -1.60
CA VAL A 327 -12.50 9.47 -0.42
C VAL A 327 -12.62 10.62 0.56
N LYS A 328 -13.84 11.16 0.73
CA LYS A 328 -14.15 12.15 1.75
C LYS A 328 -14.62 11.46 3.01
N LEU A 329 -13.81 11.52 4.06
CA LEU A 329 -14.18 11.03 5.39
C LEU A 329 -14.92 12.16 6.14
N LEU A 330 -16.23 12.03 6.23
CA LEU A 330 -17.10 12.98 6.91
C LEU A 330 -17.30 12.54 8.36
N ILE A 331 -17.27 13.50 9.27
CA ILE A 331 -17.47 13.26 10.71
C ILE A 331 -18.10 14.51 11.33
N SER A 332 -18.95 14.31 12.32
CA SER A 332 -19.50 15.45 13.05
C SER A 332 -18.42 16.12 13.93
N PRO A 333 -18.54 17.44 14.15
CA PRO A 333 -17.55 18.16 14.97
C PRO A 333 -17.42 17.60 16.38
N GLU A 334 -18.50 17.15 16.99
CA GLU A 334 -18.56 16.61 18.36
C GLU A 334 -17.72 15.35 18.47
N ILE A 335 -17.84 14.43 17.48
CA ILE A 335 -17.06 13.20 17.44
C ILE A 335 -15.59 13.52 17.11
N ALA A 336 -15.34 14.50 16.24
CA ALA A 336 -13.97 14.91 15.88
C ALA A 336 -13.20 15.43 17.09
N ILE A 337 -13.85 16.28 17.93
CA ILE A 337 -13.27 16.79 19.19
C ILE A 337 -13.06 15.67 20.20
N LYS A 338 -14.06 14.79 20.36
CA LYS A 338 -13.91 13.64 21.27
C LYS A 338 -12.70 12.78 20.92
N ARG A 339 -12.34 12.66 19.62
CA ARG A 339 -11.16 11.93 19.14
C ARG A 339 -9.87 12.76 19.22
N LYS A 340 -9.95 14.11 19.23
CA LYS A 340 -8.81 15.03 19.31
C LYS A 340 -9.13 16.23 20.19
N PRO A 341 -9.11 16.08 21.52
CA PRO A 341 -9.47 17.12 22.48
C PRO A 341 -8.54 18.35 22.47
N GLU A 342 -7.32 18.20 21.94
CA GLU A 342 -6.33 19.28 21.85
C GLU A 342 -6.63 20.32 20.76
N GLU A 343 -7.58 20.07 19.87
CA GLU A 343 -7.96 20.99 18.80
C GLU A 343 -9.09 21.93 19.24
N ASN A 344 -9.10 23.14 18.68
CA ASN A 344 -10.16 24.13 18.95
C ASN A 344 -11.45 23.77 18.19
N LEU A 345 -12.60 23.85 18.88
CA LEU A 345 -13.93 23.54 18.35
C LEU A 345 -14.26 24.32 17.08
N ASP A 346 -14.01 25.66 17.11
CA ASP A 346 -14.31 26.51 15.96
C ASP A 346 -13.52 26.16 14.73
N ASN A 347 -12.24 25.77 14.92
CA ASN A 347 -11.38 25.33 13.84
C ASN A 347 -11.87 23.99 13.24
N ILE A 348 -12.34 23.07 14.10
CA ILE A 348 -12.88 21.79 13.64
C ILE A 348 -14.20 22.03 12.89
N ASN A 349 -15.11 22.81 13.44
CA ASN A 349 -16.37 23.17 12.78
C ASN A 349 -16.15 23.74 11.37
N GLN A 350 -15.23 24.69 11.27
CA GLN A 350 -14.88 25.30 9.99
C GLN A 350 -14.30 24.28 9.01
N LYS A 351 -13.36 23.45 9.47
CA LYS A 351 -12.73 22.42 8.63
C LYS A 351 -13.75 21.36 8.14
N VAL A 352 -14.68 20.93 9.01
CA VAL A 352 -15.73 19.96 8.66
C VAL A 352 -16.61 20.52 7.55
N LYS A 353 -17.16 21.73 7.73
CA LYS A 353 -17.99 22.40 6.71
C LYS A 353 -17.28 22.56 5.38
N ILE A 354 -16.00 22.96 5.39
CA ILE A 354 -15.21 23.14 4.17
C ILE A 354 -15.02 21.78 3.46
N ILE A 355 -14.67 20.71 4.18
CA ILE A 355 -14.43 19.40 3.58
C ILE A 355 -15.71 18.80 2.99
N GLU A 356 -16.84 19.04 3.60
CA GLU A 356 -18.13 18.61 3.08
C GLU A 356 -18.45 19.28 1.75
N GLY A 357 -18.27 20.61 1.67
CA GLY A 357 -18.62 21.43 0.50
C GLY A 357 -17.59 21.40 -0.63
N ILE A 358 -16.28 21.23 -0.31
CA ILE A 358 -15.21 21.39 -1.31
C ILE A 358 -15.33 20.40 -2.48
N LYS A 359 -15.19 20.90 -3.71
CA LYS A 359 -15.20 20.11 -4.94
C LYS A 359 -13.76 20.03 -5.49
N ILE A 360 -13.07 18.92 -5.26
CA ILE A 360 -11.75 18.68 -5.85
C ILE A 360 -11.96 17.88 -7.13
N PRO A 361 -11.39 18.30 -8.28
CA PRO A 361 -11.51 17.57 -9.53
C PRO A 361 -10.95 16.14 -9.41
N ALA A 362 -11.76 15.14 -9.70
CA ALA A 362 -11.42 13.73 -9.68
C ALA A 362 -12.27 12.96 -10.70
N ASN A 363 -11.85 11.73 -11.04
CA ASN A 363 -12.70 10.86 -11.88
C ASN A 363 -13.92 10.39 -11.07
N ASN A 364 -13.70 10.01 -9.80
CA ASN A 364 -14.74 9.58 -8.86
C ASN A 364 -14.56 10.25 -7.50
N THR A 365 -15.67 10.54 -6.82
CA THR A 365 -15.66 11.03 -5.44
C THR A 365 -16.71 10.28 -4.63
N ILE A 366 -16.30 9.75 -3.47
CA ILE A 366 -17.22 9.11 -2.51
C ILE A 366 -17.17 9.86 -1.19
N LYS A 367 -18.34 9.95 -0.54
CA LYS A 367 -18.50 10.47 0.81
C LYS A 367 -18.75 9.29 1.74
N ILE A 368 -17.96 9.17 2.78
CA ILE A 368 -18.04 8.08 3.75
C ILE A 368 -18.22 8.66 5.13
N ASP A 369 -19.22 8.17 5.85
CA ASP A 369 -19.44 8.51 7.24
C ASP A 369 -18.38 7.85 8.12
N ALA A 370 -17.43 8.65 8.57
CA ALA A 370 -16.31 8.22 9.41
C ALA A 370 -16.67 8.11 10.92
N SER A 371 -17.93 8.32 11.29
CA SER A 371 -18.44 8.04 12.62
C SER A 371 -18.66 6.54 12.86
N LYS A 372 -18.89 5.79 11.77
CA LYS A 372 -19.10 4.34 11.76
C LYS A 372 -17.85 3.57 12.24
N PRO A 373 -18.01 2.31 12.67
CA PRO A 373 -16.89 1.42 12.96
C PRO A 373 -15.92 1.33 11.77
N LEU A 374 -14.61 1.27 12.08
CA LEU A 374 -13.55 1.26 11.07
C LEU A 374 -13.74 0.20 9.98
N GLU A 375 -14.23 -0.97 10.36
CA GLU A 375 -14.47 -2.08 9.42
C GLU A 375 -15.49 -1.70 8.35
N ARG A 376 -16.60 -1.06 8.71
CA ARG A 376 -17.61 -0.58 7.75
C ARG A 376 -17.03 0.51 6.84
N VAL A 377 -16.29 1.47 7.42
CA VAL A 377 -15.62 2.51 6.64
C VAL A 377 -14.66 1.90 5.60
N LEU A 378 -13.90 0.88 6.00
CA LEU A 378 -12.97 0.19 5.10
C LEU A 378 -13.70 -0.60 4.02
N ASN A 379 -14.78 -1.29 4.36
CA ASN A 379 -15.58 -2.06 3.40
C ASN A 379 -16.17 -1.15 2.32
N ASP A 380 -16.72 0.02 2.70
CA ASP A 380 -17.23 1.01 1.76
C ASP A 380 -16.12 1.51 0.80
N VAL A 381 -14.91 1.74 1.33
CA VAL A 381 -13.75 2.12 0.50
C VAL A 381 -13.32 0.99 -0.42
N TYR A 382 -13.21 -0.25 0.09
CA TYR A 382 -12.79 -1.41 -0.71
C TYR A 382 -13.76 -1.74 -1.82
N PHE A 383 -15.06 -1.67 -1.55
CA PHE A 383 -16.10 -1.89 -2.56
C PHE A 383 -15.88 -0.96 -3.77
N LYS A 384 -15.61 0.33 -3.51
CA LYS A 384 -15.38 1.28 -4.59
C LYS A 384 -14.01 1.11 -5.26
N LEU A 385 -12.99 0.69 -4.51
CA LEU A 385 -11.66 0.44 -5.07
C LEU A 385 -11.61 -0.80 -5.97
N SER A 386 -12.40 -1.82 -5.69
CA SER A 386 -12.41 -3.06 -6.49
C SER A 386 -12.81 -2.83 -7.95
N SER A 387 -13.55 -1.77 -8.23
CA SER A 387 -13.90 -1.36 -9.60
C SER A 387 -12.83 -0.54 -10.32
N LEU A 388 -11.76 -0.12 -9.61
CA LEU A 388 -10.71 0.75 -10.14
C LEU A 388 -9.34 0.05 -10.25
N LEU A 389 -9.13 -1.04 -9.52
CA LEU A 389 -7.90 -1.82 -9.48
C LEU A 389 -8.05 -3.15 -10.19
#